data_dd7ecd9ae5de6ec28f021dd88bd88883
#
_entry.id   dd7ecd9ae5de6ec28f021dd88bd88883
#
_cell.length_a   1.000
_cell.length_b   1.000
_cell.length_c   1.000
_cell.angle_alpha   90.00
_cell.angle_beta   90.00
_cell.angle_gamma   90.00
#
_symmetry.space_group_name_H-M   'P 1'
#
loop_
_entity.id
_entity.type
_entity.pdbx_description
1 polymer ?
#
loop_
_entity_poly.entity_id
_entity_poly.type
_entity_poly.pdbx_seq_one_letter_code
_entity_poly.pdbx_strand_id
1 'polypeptide(L)' 'MSDYEILSVIFMVINIIVILLIAYMNQMKK' A
#
# COMPACT_ATOMS: atom_id res chain seq x y z
N MET A 1 1.56 -1.01 22.20
CA MET A 1 2.05 -0.50 20.91
C MET A 1 2.17 1.00 20.97
N SER A 2 3.29 1.54 20.53
CA SER A 2 3.47 2.98 20.50
C SER A 2 2.80 3.58 19.25
N ASP A 3 2.56 4.88 19.30
CA ASP A 3 1.95 5.57 18.16
C ASP A 3 2.81 5.43 16.89
N TYR A 4 4.12 5.39 17.05
CA TYR A 4 5.03 5.20 15.95
C TYR A 4 4.84 3.85 15.27
N GLU A 5 4.64 2.80 16.07
CA GLU A 5 4.43 1.47 15.51
C GLU A 5 3.13 1.38 14.72
N ILE A 6 2.08 1.96 15.25
CA ILE A 6 0.79 2.00 14.57
C ILE A 6 0.91 2.78 13.25
N LEU A 7 1.55 3.93 13.29
CA LEU A 7 1.76 4.75 12.10
C LEU A 7 2.56 4.01 11.04
N SER A 8 3.61 3.31 11.47
CA SER A 8 4.46 2.54 10.56
C SER A 8 3.68 1.41 9.87
N VAL A 9 2.86 0.69 10.64
CA VAL A 9 2.03 -0.39 10.08
C VAL A 9 1.04 0.16 9.07
N ILE A 10 0.38 1.27 9.38
CA ILE A 10 -0.57 1.90 8.46
C ILE A 10 0.14 2.30 7.17
N PHE A 11 1.33 2.89 7.28
CA PHE A 11 2.11 3.29 6.12
C PHE A 11 2.46 2.11 5.23
N MET A 12 2.87 0.99 5.84
CA MET A 12 3.18 -0.22 5.09
C MET A 12 1.95 -0.78 4.35
N VAL A 13 0.81 -0.78 5.01
CA VAL A 13 -0.43 -1.26 4.41
C VAL A 13 -0.81 -0.39 3.20
N ILE A 14 -0.71 0.93 3.34
CA ILE A 14 -1.01 1.84 2.24
C ILE A 14 -0.07 1.58 1.06
N ASN A 15 1.21 1.35 1.31
CA ASN A 15 2.18 1.04 0.26
C ASN A 15 1.79 -0.22 -0.52
N ILE A 16 1.39 -1.26 0.19
CA ILE A 16 0.98 -2.52 -0.44
C ILE A 16 -0.25 -2.28 -1.33
N ILE A 17 -1.22 -1.54 -0.83
CA ILE A 17 -2.44 -1.24 -1.58
C ILE A 17 -2.11 -0.45 -2.85
N VAL A 18 -1.26 0.55 -2.74
CA VAL A 18 -0.86 1.38 -3.89
C VAL A 18 -0.16 0.52 -4.95
N ILE A 19 0.74 -0.36 -4.53
CA ILE A 19 1.46 -1.24 -5.46
C ILE A 19 0.48 -2.17 -6.17
N LEU A 20 -0.47 -2.73 -5.43
CA LEU A 20 -1.48 -3.61 -6.01
C LEU A 20 -2.36 -2.87 -7.03
N LEU A 21 -2.74 -1.63 -6.72
CA LEU A 21 -3.53 -0.82 -7.63
C LEU A 21 -2.78 -0.51 -8.92
N ILE A 22 -1.51 -0.16 -8.80
CA ILE A 22 -0.67 0.12 -9.97
C ILE A 22 -0.52 -1.13 -10.83
N ALA A 23 -0.27 -2.27 -10.21
CA ALA A 23 -0.14 -3.54 -10.93
C ALA A 23 -1.44 -3.90 -11.66
N TYR A 24 -2.57 -3.67 -11.00
CA TYR A 24 -3.88 -3.93 -11.60
C TYR A 24 -4.11 -3.04 -12.82
N MET A 25 -3.82 -1.76 -12.70
CA MET A 25 -3.97 -0.82 -13.82
C MET A 25 -3.06 -1.18 -14.99
N ASN A 26 -1.85 -1.64 -14.71
CA ASN A 26 -0.92 -2.05 -15.75
C ASN A 26 -1.45 -3.24 -16.55
N GLN A 27 -2.14 -4.16 -15.90
CA GLN A 27 -2.74 -5.30 -16.59
C GLN A 27 -3.90 -4.88 -17.47
N MET A 28 -4.67 -3.89 -17.04
CA MET A 28 -5.81 -3.42 -17.81
C MET A 28 -5.40 -2.49 -18.95
N LYS A 29 -4.20 -1.97 -18.90
CA LYS A 29 -3.71 -1.06 -19.92
C LYS A 29 -3.31 -1.84 -21.16
N LYS A 30 -4.04 -1.63 -22.21
CA LYS A 30 -3.72 -2.20 -23.52
C LYS A 30 -3.19 -1.14 -24.45
#